data_eba0be1c2ee3b7f1b11bbb9e1dad6782
#
_entry.id   eba0be1c2ee3b7f1b11bbb9e1dad6782
#
_cell.length_a   1.000
_cell.length_b   1.000
_cell.length_c   1.000
_cell.angle_alpha   90.00
_cell.angle_beta   90.00
_cell.angle_gamma   90.00
#
_symmetry.space_group_name_H-M   'P 1'
#
loop_
_entity.id
_entity.type
_entity.pdbx_description
1 polymer ?
#
loop_
_entity_poly.entity_id
_entity_poly.type
_entity_poly.pdbx_seq_one_letter_code
_entity_poly.pdbx_strand_id
1 'polypeptide(L)'
;MLVGIHKDPYGKFCKFLQKYEEILDYNGIDHIRLDASQSDFWEIVKMLDLFIFRWGHYDTDRQMAQTIIPIVEKELGIKCFPNWDTCWHYDDKIKEYYLLAQHGFPVVDSYIFWDRSKALKWLENAELPLVFKLKTGASSDNVILVKSKNRAKKLINIMFRKGISARNIPDWNALKFKEIKKLVRHWGGNVLRKYRGEDISPFWQIQKNYVLFQKFLPNNKYDTRITIIGNRAFGFRRFVRNNDFRASGSGKIDYNMNKVDKNCIKIAFKVSKQLQFQSMAYDFIYNENNEPEFSEISYTYLDTAIYNCPGNWDSNLNWHEGHYWPQYFQLVDTLNLPELKQPEIKV
;
A
#
# COMPACT_ATOMS: atom_id res chain seq x y z
N MET A 1 24.27 19.07 3.78
CA MET A 1 23.31 18.03 3.28
C MET A 1 21.92 18.64 3.40
N LEU A 2 21.14 18.61 2.32
CA LEU A 2 19.79 19.19 2.30
C LEU A 2 18.76 18.12 1.88
N VAL A 3 17.76 17.90 2.70
CA VAL A 3 16.67 16.96 2.46
C VAL A 3 15.39 17.69 2.08
N GLY A 4 14.82 17.39 0.94
CA GLY A 4 13.53 17.92 0.52
C GLY A 4 12.38 16.98 0.88
N ILE A 5 11.36 17.47 1.59
CA ILE A 5 10.20 16.69 1.98
C ILE A 5 8.95 17.25 1.29
N HIS A 6 8.39 16.47 0.35
CA HIS A 6 7.18 16.89 -0.34
C HIS A 6 5.94 16.76 0.56
N LYS A 7 5.04 17.74 0.49
CA LYS A 7 3.76 17.73 1.21
C LYS A 7 2.94 16.46 0.89
N ASP A 8 2.03 16.10 1.75
CA ASP A 8 1.09 15.02 1.50
C ASP A 8 0.01 15.41 0.45
N PRO A 9 -0.80 14.44 -0.03
CA PRO A 9 -1.84 14.72 -1.04
C PRO A 9 -2.87 15.77 -0.66
N TYR A 10 -2.97 16.10 0.62
CA TYR A 10 -3.89 17.14 1.13
C TYR A 10 -3.24 18.52 1.24
N GLY A 11 -2.03 18.68 0.75
CA GLY A 11 -1.26 19.90 0.88
C GLY A 11 -0.75 20.19 2.30
N LYS A 12 -0.67 19.14 3.13
CA LYS A 12 -0.29 19.23 4.55
C LYS A 12 0.99 18.45 4.82
N PHE A 13 1.59 18.70 5.96
CA PHE A 13 2.62 17.86 6.54
C PHE A 13 2.00 17.04 7.65
N CYS A 14 1.57 15.83 7.31
CA CYS A 14 0.96 14.90 8.26
C CYS A 14 2.00 14.42 9.28
N LYS A 15 1.52 13.84 10.39
CA LYS A 15 2.37 13.29 11.46
C LYS A 15 3.45 12.33 10.94
N PHE A 16 3.19 11.60 9.84
CA PHE A 16 4.17 10.71 9.23
C PHE A 16 5.36 11.50 8.66
N LEU A 17 5.11 12.59 7.95
CA LEU A 17 6.16 13.45 7.37
C LEU A 17 6.87 14.28 8.44
N GLN A 18 6.15 14.76 9.46
CA GLN A 18 6.75 15.48 10.59
C GLN A 18 7.81 14.66 11.32
N LYS A 19 7.67 13.33 11.37
CA LYS A 19 8.69 12.47 11.98
C LYS A 19 10.03 12.47 11.22
N TYR A 20 10.02 12.63 9.90
CA TYR A 20 11.27 12.87 9.18
C TYR A 20 11.92 14.17 9.63
N GLU A 21 11.15 15.25 9.73
CA GLU A 21 11.66 16.55 10.18
C GLU A 21 12.24 16.46 11.59
N GLU A 22 11.48 15.85 12.54
CA GLU A 22 11.94 15.68 13.92
C GLU A 22 13.26 14.88 14.03
N ILE A 23 13.44 13.86 13.17
CA ILE A 23 14.67 13.07 13.14
C ILE A 23 15.82 13.88 12.51
N LEU A 24 15.56 14.60 11.43
CA LEU A 24 16.55 15.43 10.75
C LEU A 24 17.02 16.58 11.67
N ASP A 25 16.09 17.30 12.31
CA ASP A 25 16.38 18.34 13.29
C ASP A 25 17.25 17.84 14.45
N TYR A 26 16.88 16.69 15.02
CA TYR A 26 17.64 16.08 16.11
C TYR A 26 19.09 15.75 15.76
N ASN A 27 19.33 15.48 14.47
CA ASN A 27 20.66 15.16 13.95
C ASN A 27 21.37 16.35 13.27
N GLY A 28 20.80 17.54 13.31
CA GLY A 28 21.38 18.75 12.71
C GLY A 28 21.48 18.69 11.19
N ILE A 29 20.55 18.03 10.52
CA ILE A 29 20.50 17.89 9.06
C ILE A 29 19.48 18.89 8.50
N ASP A 30 19.91 19.75 7.60
CA ASP A 30 19.06 20.76 6.97
C ASP A 30 17.96 20.09 6.12
N HIS A 31 16.76 20.62 6.22
CA HIS A 31 15.64 20.13 5.42
C HIS A 31 14.69 21.26 4.99
N ILE A 32 13.94 21.02 3.92
CA ILE A 32 12.99 21.98 3.35
C ILE A 32 11.68 21.28 2.97
N ARG A 33 10.57 21.95 3.22
CA ARG A 33 9.25 21.50 2.76
C ARG A 33 9.02 21.91 1.31
N LEU A 34 8.53 20.96 0.50
CA LEU A 34 8.34 21.13 -0.93
C LEU A 34 6.89 20.94 -1.37
N ASP A 35 6.58 21.62 -2.46
CA ASP A 35 5.33 21.48 -3.18
C ASP A 35 5.62 21.50 -4.69
N ALA A 36 5.41 20.35 -5.35
CA ALA A 36 5.66 20.21 -6.78
C ALA A 36 4.77 21.09 -7.69
N SER A 37 3.75 21.74 -7.13
CA SER A 37 2.92 22.71 -7.84
C SER A 37 3.48 24.14 -7.85
N GLN A 38 4.56 24.39 -7.11
CA GLN A 38 5.22 25.70 -7.07
C GLN A 38 6.16 25.89 -8.27
N SER A 39 6.26 27.13 -8.75
CA SER A 39 7.06 27.47 -9.93
C SER A 39 8.57 27.27 -9.75
N ASP A 40 9.06 27.39 -8.53
CA ASP A 40 10.47 27.25 -8.14
C ASP A 40 10.86 25.82 -7.75
N PHE A 41 9.91 24.89 -7.80
CA PHE A 41 10.13 23.49 -7.38
C PHE A 41 11.37 22.86 -8.00
N TRP A 42 11.55 22.97 -9.33
CA TRP A 42 12.66 22.35 -10.03
C TRP A 42 14.02 22.99 -9.71
N GLU A 43 14.04 24.29 -9.39
CA GLU A 43 15.27 24.96 -8.95
C GLU A 43 15.70 24.47 -7.57
N ILE A 44 14.74 24.29 -6.68
CA ILE A 44 15.01 23.80 -5.32
C ILE A 44 15.42 22.32 -5.36
N VAL A 45 14.73 21.49 -6.13
CA VAL A 45 15.03 20.04 -6.23
C VAL A 45 16.47 19.77 -6.64
N LYS A 46 17.03 20.56 -7.58
CA LYS A 46 18.42 20.42 -8.02
C LYS A 46 19.48 20.61 -6.92
N MET A 47 19.11 21.23 -5.80
CA MET A 47 19.99 21.48 -4.66
C MET A 47 19.96 20.37 -3.60
N LEU A 48 19.07 19.37 -3.75
CA LEU A 48 18.83 18.35 -2.74
C LEU A 48 19.83 17.21 -2.82
N ASP A 49 20.19 16.68 -1.66
CA ASP A 49 20.87 15.39 -1.52
C ASP A 49 19.87 14.21 -1.46
N LEU A 50 18.64 14.48 -0.97
CA LEU A 50 17.54 13.50 -0.88
C LEU A 50 16.20 14.19 -1.11
N PHE A 51 15.36 13.59 -1.95
CA PHE A 51 13.97 13.97 -2.16
C PHE A 51 13.02 12.90 -1.58
N ILE A 52 12.23 13.29 -0.57
CA ILE A 52 11.22 12.42 0.06
C ILE A 52 9.84 12.78 -0.49
N PHE A 53 9.17 11.80 -1.12
CA PHE A 53 7.83 11.97 -1.66
C PHE A 53 6.90 10.82 -1.26
N ARG A 54 6.21 10.95 -0.13
CA ARG A 54 5.19 10.00 0.29
C ARG A 54 3.87 10.27 -0.43
N TRP A 55 3.60 9.56 -1.49
CA TRP A 55 2.35 9.68 -2.23
C TRP A 55 1.24 8.75 -1.71
N GLY A 56 0.01 9.14 -1.95
CA GLY A 56 -1.18 8.46 -1.44
C GLY A 56 -1.94 7.70 -2.53
N HIS A 57 -3.18 7.37 -2.21
CA HIS A 57 -4.07 6.59 -3.08
C HIS A 57 -4.86 7.44 -4.09
N TYR A 58 -4.65 8.76 -4.13
CA TYR A 58 -5.34 9.63 -5.09
C TYR A 58 -4.72 9.53 -6.46
N ASP A 59 -5.55 9.60 -7.49
CA ASP A 59 -5.10 9.51 -8.87
C ASP A 59 -4.15 10.64 -9.24
N THR A 60 -4.47 11.86 -8.84
CA THR A 60 -3.63 13.04 -9.05
C THR A 60 -2.26 12.89 -8.41
N ASP A 61 -2.22 12.39 -7.18
CA ASP A 61 -0.99 12.18 -6.43
C ASP A 61 -0.11 11.09 -7.07
N ARG A 62 -0.73 9.98 -7.53
CA ARG A 62 -0.04 8.95 -8.29
C ARG A 62 0.51 9.45 -9.62
N GLN A 63 -0.26 10.22 -10.38
CA GLN A 63 0.19 10.81 -11.65
C GLN A 63 1.36 11.76 -11.41
N MET A 64 1.28 12.61 -10.40
CA MET A 64 2.35 13.53 -10.02
C MET A 64 3.64 12.76 -9.67
N ALA A 65 3.55 11.77 -8.78
CA ALA A 65 4.70 10.98 -8.35
C ALA A 65 5.32 10.18 -9.51
N GLN A 66 4.50 9.55 -10.35
CA GLN A 66 4.94 8.81 -11.53
C GLN A 66 5.61 9.71 -12.58
N THR A 67 5.32 11.00 -12.57
CA THR A 67 5.96 11.99 -13.44
C THR A 67 7.25 12.52 -12.84
N ILE A 68 7.24 12.88 -11.56
CA ILE A 68 8.34 13.61 -10.91
C ILE A 68 9.48 12.68 -10.51
N ILE A 69 9.18 11.55 -9.84
CA ILE A 69 10.22 10.69 -9.27
C ILE A 69 11.23 10.19 -10.33
N PRO A 70 10.80 9.70 -11.50
CA PRO A 70 11.76 9.29 -12.53
C PRO A 70 12.67 10.42 -13.01
N ILE A 71 12.15 11.64 -13.12
CA ILE A 71 12.96 12.80 -13.54
C ILE A 71 13.98 13.15 -12.45
N VAL A 72 13.53 13.22 -11.19
CA VAL A 72 14.43 13.54 -10.07
C VAL A 72 15.51 12.48 -9.89
N GLU A 73 15.13 11.21 -9.94
CA GLU A 73 16.06 10.10 -9.70
C GLU A 73 16.95 9.79 -10.90
N LYS A 74 16.38 9.69 -12.11
CA LYS A 74 17.13 9.20 -13.29
C LYS A 74 17.81 10.32 -14.06
N GLU A 75 17.16 11.48 -14.23
CA GLU A 75 17.71 12.57 -15.03
C GLU A 75 18.55 13.53 -14.17
N LEU A 76 18.13 13.82 -12.93
CA LEU A 76 18.89 14.71 -12.04
C LEU A 76 19.88 13.95 -11.14
N GLY A 77 19.77 12.62 -11.02
CA GLY A 77 20.66 11.79 -10.20
C GLY A 77 20.50 12.00 -8.69
N ILE A 78 19.38 12.59 -8.27
CA ILE A 78 19.10 12.89 -6.85
C ILE A 78 18.47 11.66 -6.21
N LYS A 79 18.96 11.28 -5.04
CA LYS A 79 18.38 10.18 -4.28
C LYS A 79 16.91 10.46 -3.98
N CYS A 80 16.06 9.45 -4.17
CA CYS A 80 14.64 9.52 -3.83
C CYS A 80 14.26 8.50 -2.75
N PHE A 81 13.34 8.89 -1.87
CA PHE A 81 12.62 7.95 -1.03
C PHE A 81 11.10 8.22 -1.16
N PRO A 82 10.32 7.22 -1.64
CA PRO A 82 10.80 5.98 -2.23
C PRO A 82 11.53 6.22 -3.55
N ASN A 83 12.48 5.35 -3.92
CA ASN A 83 13.04 5.29 -5.25
C ASN A 83 12.02 4.72 -6.25
N TRP A 84 12.27 4.87 -7.53
CA TRP A 84 11.34 4.42 -8.57
C TRP A 84 11.04 2.92 -8.46
N ASP A 85 12.05 2.09 -8.25
CA ASP A 85 11.86 0.63 -8.15
C ASP A 85 10.92 0.25 -7.01
N THR A 86 10.97 0.96 -5.89
CA THR A 86 10.08 0.75 -4.75
C THR A 86 8.63 1.18 -5.01
N CYS A 87 8.38 2.19 -5.85
CA CYS A 87 7.07 2.84 -5.87
C CYS A 87 6.29 2.80 -7.20
N TRP A 88 6.90 2.48 -8.36
CA TRP A 88 6.22 2.56 -9.66
C TRP A 88 4.95 1.71 -9.78
N HIS A 89 4.87 0.63 -9.04
CA HIS A 89 3.72 -0.29 -9.02
C HIS A 89 2.71 0.01 -7.91
N TYR A 90 2.99 0.98 -7.05
CA TYR A 90 2.19 1.27 -5.86
C TYR A 90 0.72 1.51 -6.17
N ASP A 91 -0.14 0.96 -5.31
CA ASP A 91 -1.60 1.00 -5.39
C ASP A 91 -2.16 0.53 -6.75
N ASP A 92 -1.49 -0.44 -7.39
CA ASP A 92 -2.00 -1.11 -8.58
C ASP A 92 -1.79 -2.64 -8.47
N LYS A 93 -2.81 -3.33 -7.95
CA LYS A 93 -2.81 -4.78 -7.69
C LYS A 93 -2.54 -5.63 -8.93
N ILE A 94 -2.76 -5.07 -10.14
CA ILE A 94 -2.44 -5.75 -11.40
C ILE A 94 -0.93 -5.70 -11.63
N LYS A 95 -0.31 -4.52 -11.44
CA LYS A 95 1.14 -4.37 -11.53
C LYS A 95 1.85 -5.22 -10.48
N GLU A 96 1.38 -5.17 -9.23
CA GLU A 96 1.91 -5.97 -8.13
C GLU A 96 1.87 -7.47 -8.44
N TYR A 97 0.72 -7.97 -8.92
CA TYR A 97 0.58 -9.38 -9.32
C TYR A 97 1.53 -9.76 -10.44
N TYR A 98 1.56 -9.00 -11.54
CA TYR A 98 2.45 -9.31 -12.66
C TYR A 98 3.92 -9.24 -12.25
N LEU A 99 4.31 -8.25 -11.46
CA LEU A 99 5.67 -8.10 -10.98
C LEU A 99 6.11 -9.34 -10.17
N LEU A 100 5.33 -9.73 -9.17
CA LEU A 100 5.67 -10.87 -8.32
C LEU A 100 5.61 -12.21 -9.09
N ALA A 101 4.59 -12.43 -9.90
CA ALA A 101 4.43 -13.65 -10.68
C ALA A 101 5.54 -13.85 -11.71
N GLN A 102 5.96 -12.79 -12.43
CA GLN A 102 7.04 -12.88 -13.43
C GLN A 102 8.40 -13.16 -12.80
N HIS A 103 8.59 -12.80 -11.54
CA HIS A 103 9.80 -13.14 -10.78
C HIS A 103 9.71 -14.49 -10.06
N GLY A 104 8.62 -15.24 -10.24
CA GLY A 104 8.42 -16.58 -9.64
C GLY A 104 8.19 -16.55 -8.14
N PHE A 105 7.70 -15.44 -7.59
CA PHE A 105 7.35 -15.34 -6.19
C PHE A 105 5.95 -15.94 -5.91
N PRO A 106 5.71 -16.50 -4.71
CA PRO A 106 4.42 -17.06 -4.36
C PRO A 106 3.37 -15.94 -4.19
N VAL A 107 2.50 -15.80 -5.17
CA VAL A 107 1.43 -14.80 -5.17
C VAL A 107 0.10 -15.49 -5.43
N VAL A 108 -0.95 -15.08 -4.75
CA VAL A 108 -2.29 -15.66 -4.92
C VAL A 108 -2.75 -15.51 -6.37
N ASP A 109 -3.12 -16.62 -7.00
CA ASP A 109 -3.57 -16.67 -8.39
C ASP A 109 -4.59 -15.58 -8.69
N SER A 110 -4.30 -14.79 -9.71
CA SER A 110 -5.15 -13.67 -10.13
C SER A 110 -5.46 -13.76 -11.62
N TYR A 111 -6.72 -13.53 -11.95
CA TYR A 111 -7.27 -13.63 -13.29
C TYR A 111 -7.65 -12.25 -13.77
N ILE A 112 -6.89 -11.73 -14.73
CA ILE A 112 -6.96 -10.35 -15.19
C ILE A 112 -7.36 -10.32 -16.66
N PHE A 113 -8.39 -9.54 -16.98
CA PHE A 113 -8.88 -9.41 -18.35
C PHE A 113 -9.06 -7.94 -18.70
N TRP A 114 -8.52 -7.58 -19.86
CA TRP A 114 -8.65 -6.26 -20.50
C TRP A 114 -9.68 -6.27 -21.62
N ASP A 115 -10.31 -7.44 -21.88
CA ASP A 115 -11.36 -7.65 -22.85
C ASP A 115 -12.55 -8.35 -22.21
N ARG A 116 -13.75 -7.80 -22.49
CA ARG A 116 -15.00 -8.29 -21.89
C ARG A 116 -15.35 -9.71 -22.34
N SER A 117 -15.16 -10.03 -23.63
CA SER A 117 -15.56 -11.32 -24.20
C SER A 117 -14.68 -12.44 -23.65
N LYS A 118 -13.36 -12.18 -23.52
CA LYS A 118 -12.40 -13.10 -22.91
C LYS A 118 -12.72 -13.36 -21.43
N ALA A 119 -13.09 -12.31 -20.68
CA ALA A 119 -13.50 -12.46 -19.29
C ALA A 119 -14.77 -13.33 -19.14
N LEU A 120 -15.76 -13.13 -20.01
CA LEU A 120 -17.00 -13.90 -19.99
C LEU A 120 -16.76 -15.37 -20.37
N LYS A 121 -15.93 -15.64 -21.40
CA LYS A 121 -15.56 -16.99 -21.83
C LYS A 121 -14.81 -17.73 -20.70
N TRP A 122 -13.84 -17.08 -20.07
CA TRP A 122 -13.12 -17.66 -18.91
C TRP A 122 -14.08 -18.00 -17.77
N LEU A 123 -15.08 -17.14 -17.49
CA LEU A 123 -16.03 -17.33 -16.41
C LEU A 123 -16.86 -18.63 -16.56
N GLU A 124 -17.05 -19.13 -17.77
CA GLU A 124 -17.80 -20.39 -18.02
C GLU A 124 -17.21 -21.57 -17.28
N ASN A 125 -15.87 -21.62 -17.14
CA ASN A 125 -15.12 -22.69 -16.49
C ASN A 125 -14.46 -22.27 -15.16
N ALA A 126 -14.67 -21.03 -14.72
CA ALA A 126 -14.05 -20.53 -13.50
C ALA A 126 -14.61 -21.22 -12.26
N GLU A 127 -13.70 -21.59 -11.36
CA GLU A 127 -14.02 -22.11 -10.04
C GLU A 127 -14.44 -20.98 -9.09
N LEU A 128 -15.39 -21.28 -8.21
CA LEU A 128 -15.91 -20.35 -7.21
C LEU A 128 -15.72 -20.91 -5.81
N PRO A 129 -15.61 -20.05 -4.78
CA PRO A 129 -15.73 -18.60 -4.82
C PRO A 129 -14.45 -17.90 -5.30
N LEU A 130 -14.62 -16.66 -5.81
CA LEU A 130 -13.54 -15.76 -6.23
C LEU A 130 -13.60 -14.47 -5.43
N VAL A 131 -12.49 -13.74 -5.36
CA VAL A 131 -12.42 -12.39 -4.81
C VAL A 131 -12.31 -11.39 -5.95
N PHE A 132 -13.33 -10.55 -6.15
CA PHE A 132 -13.24 -9.41 -7.06
C PHE A 132 -12.53 -8.26 -6.37
N LYS A 133 -11.57 -7.63 -7.05
CA LYS A 133 -10.84 -6.45 -6.56
C LYS A 133 -10.83 -5.35 -7.63
N LEU A 134 -10.82 -4.10 -7.20
CA LEU A 134 -10.33 -3.02 -8.05
C LEU A 134 -8.81 -2.97 -7.99
N LYS A 135 -8.17 -2.51 -9.07
CA LYS A 135 -6.70 -2.43 -9.11
C LYS A 135 -6.15 -1.45 -8.08
N THR A 136 -6.88 -0.37 -7.78
CA THR A 136 -6.49 0.63 -6.79
C THR A 136 -7.43 0.65 -5.59
N GLY A 137 -6.96 1.23 -4.48
CA GLY A 137 -7.72 1.42 -3.25
C GLY A 137 -7.20 0.59 -2.07
N ALA A 138 -7.31 1.19 -0.89
CA ALA A 138 -6.85 0.65 0.39
C ALA A 138 -8.01 0.19 1.27
N SER A 139 -7.67 -0.38 2.45
CA SER A 139 -8.63 -0.73 3.52
C SER A 139 -9.70 -1.75 3.13
N SER A 140 -9.47 -2.54 2.11
CA SER A 140 -10.43 -3.55 1.59
C SER A 140 -11.79 -2.99 1.12
N ASP A 141 -11.89 -1.70 0.84
CA ASP A 141 -13.17 -1.05 0.48
C ASP A 141 -13.74 -1.57 -0.84
N ASN A 142 -12.92 -2.14 -1.72
CA ASN A 142 -13.30 -2.61 -3.05
C ASN A 142 -13.03 -4.11 -3.25
N VAL A 143 -13.14 -4.91 -2.18
CA VAL A 143 -12.89 -6.34 -2.18
C VAL A 143 -14.21 -7.08 -1.93
N ILE A 144 -14.68 -7.87 -2.90
CA ILE A 144 -15.96 -8.57 -2.87
C ILE A 144 -15.77 -10.07 -3.04
N LEU A 145 -16.31 -10.88 -2.12
CA LEU A 145 -16.40 -12.31 -2.30
C LEU A 145 -17.54 -12.66 -3.30
N VAL A 146 -17.17 -13.28 -4.39
CA VAL A 146 -18.08 -13.65 -5.50
C VAL A 146 -18.38 -15.14 -5.45
N LYS A 147 -19.59 -15.49 -5.05
CA LYS A 147 -20.04 -16.88 -4.83
C LYS A 147 -20.84 -17.46 -6.00
N SER A 148 -21.13 -16.68 -7.06
CA SER A 148 -21.90 -17.17 -8.21
C SER A 148 -21.44 -16.58 -9.53
N LYS A 149 -21.53 -17.35 -10.61
CA LYS A 149 -21.21 -16.91 -11.99
C LYS A 149 -22.08 -15.71 -12.41
N ASN A 150 -23.34 -15.66 -11.99
CA ASN A 150 -24.23 -14.53 -12.28
C ASN A 150 -23.72 -13.23 -11.65
N ARG A 151 -23.18 -13.29 -10.42
CA ARG A 151 -22.60 -12.10 -9.77
C ARG A 151 -21.31 -11.68 -10.46
N ALA A 152 -20.43 -12.62 -10.83
CA ALA A 152 -19.21 -12.33 -11.58
C ALA A 152 -19.54 -11.68 -12.93
N LYS A 153 -20.51 -12.24 -13.71
CA LYS A 153 -20.98 -11.67 -14.98
C LYS A 153 -21.50 -10.25 -14.84
N LYS A 154 -22.25 -9.94 -13.77
CA LYS A 154 -22.69 -8.57 -13.47
C LYS A 154 -21.51 -7.62 -13.25
N LEU A 155 -20.51 -8.02 -12.47
CA LEU A 155 -19.30 -7.22 -12.22
C LEU A 155 -18.51 -6.99 -13.50
N ILE A 156 -18.27 -8.03 -14.31
CA ILE A 156 -17.63 -7.90 -15.63
C ILE A 156 -18.36 -6.85 -16.47
N ASN A 157 -19.70 -6.98 -16.62
CA ASN A 157 -20.48 -6.07 -17.42
C ASN A 157 -20.43 -4.61 -16.91
N ILE A 158 -20.40 -4.41 -15.60
CA ILE A 158 -20.26 -3.08 -15.01
C ILE A 158 -18.88 -2.50 -15.34
N MET A 159 -17.81 -3.27 -15.14
CA MET A 159 -16.44 -2.82 -15.37
C MET A 159 -16.16 -2.42 -16.82
N PHE A 160 -16.77 -3.12 -17.80
CA PHE A 160 -16.61 -2.80 -19.22
C PHE A 160 -17.65 -1.84 -19.79
N ARG A 161 -18.56 -1.31 -18.95
CA ARG A 161 -19.53 -0.28 -19.35
C ARG A 161 -19.29 1.03 -18.59
N LYS A 162 -19.98 1.20 -17.46
CA LYS A 162 -19.92 2.43 -16.64
C LYS A 162 -18.74 2.48 -15.67
N GLY A 163 -18.10 1.35 -15.40
CA GLY A 163 -17.06 1.24 -14.40
C GLY A 163 -17.59 1.29 -12.97
N ILE A 164 -16.65 1.30 -12.02
CA ILE A 164 -16.92 1.35 -10.58
C ILE A 164 -16.03 2.45 -9.98
N SER A 165 -16.61 3.34 -9.18
CA SER A 165 -15.84 4.31 -8.39
C SER A 165 -15.12 3.61 -7.24
N ALA A 166 -13.88 3.97 -6.99
CA ALA A 166 -13.01 3.35 -6.00
C ALA A 166 -13.56 3.35 -4.55
N ARG A 167 -14.60 4.11 -4.27
CA ARG A 167 -15.25 4.17 -2.93
C ARG A 167 -16.71 3.72 -2.90
N ASN A 168 -17.28 3.30 -4.02
CA ASN A 168 -18.72 3.02 -4.13
C ASN A 168 -19.00 1.68 -4.83
N ILE A 169 -18.59 0.57 -4.21
CA ILE A 169 -19.23 -0.71 -4.52
C ILE A 169 -20.24 -0.98 -3.42
N PRO A 170 -21.55 -0.73 -3.63
CA PRO A 170 -22.54 -1.28 -2.73
C PRO A 170 -22.50 -2.79 -2.88
N ASP A 171 -22.19 -3.50 -1.83
CA ASP A 171 -22.50 -4.92 -1.77
C ASP A 171 -24.03 -5.05 -1.64
N TRP A 172 -24.70 -5.07 -2.77
CA TRP A 172 -26.17 -5.17 -2.84
C TRP A 172 -26.73 -6.45 -2.20
N ASN A 173 -25.88 -7.45 -1.95
CA ASN A 173 -26.26 -8.67 -1.23
C ASN A 173 -26.05 -8.56 0.29
N ALA A 174 -25.32 -7.55 0.75
CA ALA A 174 -25.07 -7.28 2.15
C ALA A 174 -25.67 -5.94 2.59
N LEU A 175 -26.86 -5.58 2.09
CA LEU A 175 -27.62 -4.41 2.56
C LEU A 175 -28.05 -4.59 4.02
N LYS A 176 -27.06 -4.72 4.91
CA LYS A 176 -27.22 -4.51 6.34
C LYS A 176 -27.32 -3.01 6.58
N PHE A 177 -28.18 -2.62 7.47
CA PHE A 177 -28.44 -1.24 7.89
C PHE A 177 -27.17 -0.40 8.17
N LYS A 178 -26.05 -1.08 8.53
CA LYS A 178 -24.71 -0.50 8.66
C LYS A 178 -24.09 0.01 7.35
N GLU A 179 -24.32 -0.65 6.23
CA GLU A 179 -23.78 -0.27 4.91
C GLU A 179 -24.53 0.94 4.36
N ILE A 180 -25.84 1.00 4.58
CA ILE A 180 -26.66 2.17 4.25
C ILE A 180 -26.23 3.39 5.06
N LYS A 181 -25.97 3.23 6.37
CA LYS A 181 -25.43 4.31 7.22
C LYS A 181 -24.04 4.78 6.72
N LYS A 182 -23.19 3.86 6.27
CA LYS A 182 -21.87 4.18 5.73
C LYS A 182 -21.98 4.96 4.41
N LEU A 183 -22.90 4.57 3.53
CA LEU A 183 -23.21 5.25 2.28
C LEU A 183 -23.77 6.66 2.52
N VAL A 184 -24.75 6.80 3.41
CA VAL A 184 -25.36 8.10 3.76
C VAL A 184 -24.33 9.03 4.42
N ARG A 185 -23.50 8.52 5.34
CA ARG A 185 -22.42 9.30 5.96
C ARG A 185 -21.38 9.74 4.94
N HIS A 186 -21.05 8.87 3.99
CA HIS A 186 -20.10 9.19 2.93
C HIS A 186 -20.65 10.22 1.95
N TRP A 187 -21.90 10.05 1.52
CA TRP A 187 -22.61 11.02 0.69
C TRP A 187 -22.75 12.37 1.38
N GLY A 188 -23.20 12.40 2.64
CA GLY A 188 -23.29 13.62 3.44
C GLY A 188 -21.93 14.29 3.67
N GLY A 189 -20.88 13.52 3.90
CA GLY A 189 -19.51 14.03 4.02
C GLY A 189 -19.01 14.69 2.73
N ASN A 190 -19.34 14.13 1.57
CA ASN A 190 -18.94 14.70 0.28
C ASN A 190 -19.74 15.96 -0.08
N VAL A 191 -21.05 15.99 0.25
CA VAL A 191 -21.88 17.20 0.12
C VAL A 191 -21.30 18.33 1.00
N LEU A 192 -20.92 18.01 2.24
CA LEU A 192 -20.31 18.97 3.15
C LEU A 192 -18.97 19.51 2.65
N ARG A 193 -18.11 18.63 2.09
CA ARG A 193 -16.83 19.02 1.47
C ARG A 193 -17.06 19.94 0.27
N LYS A 194 -17.99 19.55 -0.62
CA LYS A 194 -18.35 20.40 -1.77
C LYS A 194 -18.88 21.77 -1.33
N TYR A 195 -19.69 21.82 -0.26
CA TYR A 195 -20.18 23.06 0.33
C TYR A 195 -19.03 23.93 0.89
N ARG A 196 -17.96 23.29 1.39
CA ARG A 196 -16.74 23.97 1.86
C ARG A 196 -15.77 24.35 0.73
N GLY A 197 -16.14 24.13 -0.53
CA GLY A 197 -15.27 24.40 -1.68
C GLY A 197 -14.10 23.43 -1.84
N GLU A 198 -14.10 22.28 -1.11
CA GLU A 198 -13.06 21.27 -1.24
C GLU A 198 -13.22 20.52 -2.58
N ASP A 199 -12.11 20.30 -3.29
CA ASP A 199 -12.11 19.45 -4.48
C ASP A 199 -12.37 17.99 -4.09
N ILE A 200 -13.48 17.44 -4.57
CA ILE A 200 -13.87 16.05 -4.33
C ILE A 200 -13.57 15.14 -5.53
N SER A 201 -13.05 15.69 -6.62
CA SER A 201 -12.75 14.93 -7.84
C SER A 201 -11.77 13.76 -7.62
N PRO A 202 -10.74 13.87 -6.76
CA PRO A 202 -9.82 12.78 -6.44
C PRO A 202 -10.54 11.56 -5.83
N PHE A 203 -11.71 11.75 -5.21
CA PHE A 203 -12.48 10.68 -4.56
C PHE A 203 -13.41 9.92 -5.52
N TRP A 204 -13.57 10.38 -6.77
CA TRP A 204 -14.56 9.86 -7.73
C TRP A 204 -13.96 9.14 -8.93
N GLN A 205 -12.71 8.76 -8.85
CA GLN A 205 -12.08 8.03 -9.94
C GLN A 205 -12.88 6.77 -10.31
N ILE A 206 -13.36 6.73 -11.56
CA ILE A 206 -14.06 5.57 -12.11
C ILE A 206 -13.05 4.62 -12.74
N GLN A 207 -12.99 3.42 -12.23
CA GLN A 207 -12.18 2.34 -12.76
C GLN A 207 -13.01 1.51 -13.75
N LYS A 208 -12.49 1.29 -14.95
CA LYS A 208 -13.18 0.59 -16.04
C LYS A 208 -12.21 -0.02 -17.04
N ASN A 209 -12.74 -0.78 -18.00
CA ASN A 209 -12.02 -1.42 -19.10
C ASN A 209 -11.02 -2.50 -18.65
N TYR A 210 -11.23 -3.10 -17.50
CA TYR A 210 -10.55 -4.29 -17.01
C TYR A 210 -11.44 -5.02 -16.01
N VAL A 211 -11.08 -6.24 -15.66
CA VAL A 211 -11.60 -6.95 -14.49
C VAL A 211 -10.49 -7.76 -13.84
N LEU A 212 -10.46 -7.77 -12.52
CA LEU A 212 -9.53 -8.53 -11.70
C LEU A 212 -10.32 -9.43 -10.76
N PHE A 213 -10.13 -10.73 -10.89
CA PHE A 213 -10.52 -11.74 -9.92
C PHE A 213 -9.28 -12.38 -9.33
N GLN A 214 -9.37 -12.80 -8.09
CA GLN A 214 -8.32 -13.53 -7.39
C GLN A 214 -8.90 -14.81 -6.79
N LYS A 215 -8.13 -15.88 -6.76
CA LYS A 215 -8.48 -17.13 -6.06
C LYS A 215 -8.83 -16.80 -4.60
N PHE A 216 -9.92 -17.37 -4.11
CA PHE A 216 -10.26 -17.25 -2.70
C PHE A 216 -9.57 -18.35 -1.91
N LEU A 217 -8.73 -17.99 -0.97
CA LEU A 217 -8.09 -18.92 -0.04
C LEU A 217 -8.89 -18.94 1.27
N PRO A 218 -9.65 -20.01 1.54
CA PRO A 218 -10.47 -20.13 2.75
C PRO A 218 -9.61 -20.33 3.99
N ASN A 219 -10.25 -20.27 5.16
CA ASN A 219 -9.67 -20.62 6.48
C ASN A 219 -8.56 -19.69 6.99
N ASN A 220 -8.22 -18.62 6.31
CA ASN A 220 -7.31 -17.62 6.83
C ASN A 220 -7.99 -16.78 7.94
N LYS A 221 -7.65 -17.05 9.19
CA LYS A 221 -8.15 -16.32 10.38
C LYS A 221 -7.40 -15.01 10.61
N TYR A 222 -6.23 -14.87 10.00
CA TYR A 222 -5.36 -13.70 10.03
C TYR A 222 -4.55 -13.64 8.72
N ASP A 223 -4.02 -12.48 8.40
CA ASP A 223 -2.88 -12.32 7.51
C ASP A 223 -1.61 -12.05 8.33
N THR A 224 -0.46 -12.37 7.75
CA THR A 224 0.85 -12.03 8.30
C THR A 224 1.41 -10.87 7.52
N ARG A 225 1.63 -9.73 8.19
CA ARG A 225 2.33 -8.58 7.58
C ARG A 225 3.77 -8.59 7.98
N ILE A 226 4.65 -8.58 6.97
CA ILE A 226 6.08 -8.34 7.13
C ILE A 226 6.41 -7.03 6.45
N THR A 227 7.08 -6.13 7.15
CA THR A 227 7.59 -4.89 6.57
C THR A 227 9.10 -4.92 6.58
N ILE A 228 9.69 -4.89 5.39
CA ILE A 228 11.14 -4.78 5.22
C ILE A 228 11.50 -3.30 5.11
N ILE A 229 12.55 -2.89 5.82
CA ILE A 229 13.19 -1.58 5.69
C ILE A 229 14.70 -1.85 5.66
N GLY A 230 15.30 -1.74 4.47
CA GLY A 230 16.68 -2.16 4.26
C GLY A 230 16.93 -3.61 4.71
N ASN A 231 17.77 -3.80 5.69
CA ASN A 231 18.10 -5.12 6.26
C ASN A 231 17.30 -5.47 7.52
N ARG A 232 16.14 -4.86 7.73
CA ARG A 232 15.33 -5.05 8.94
C ARG A 232 13.93 -5.49 8.56
N ALA A 233 13.40 -6.53 9.22
CA ALA A 233 12.05 -7.05 9.05
C ALA A 233 11.24 -6.83 10.31
N PHE A 234 10.12 -6.13 10.19
CA PHE A 234 9.10 -5.98 11.23
C PHE A 234 7.93 -6.86 10.89
N GLY A 235 7.42 -7.62 11.85
CA GLY A 235 6.37 -8.59 11.58
C GLY A 235 5.28 -8.62 12.64
N PHE A 236 4.04 -8.80 12.20
CA PHE A 236 2.87 -9.00 13.06
C PHE A 236 1.74 -9.69 12.30
N ARG A 237 0.74 -10.22 13.03
CA ARG A 237 -0.46 -10.81 12.46
C ARG A 237 -1.63 -9.88 12.64
N ARG A 238 -2.50 -9.78 11.60
CA ARG A 238 -3.75 -9.02 11.68
C ARG A 238 -4.92 -9.99 11.58
N PHE A 239 -5.75 -10.07 12.61
CA PHE A 239 -6.91 -10.94 12.60
C PHE A 239 -8.02 -10.41 11.72
N VAL A 240 -8.75 -11.31 11.06
CA VAL A 240 -9.93 -10.97 10.28
C VAL A 240 -11.03 -10.36 11.16
N ARG A 241 -11.90 -9.58 10.53
CA ARG A 241 -13.08 -9.03 11.21
C ARG A 241 -14.08 -10.14 11.52
N ASN A 242 -14.89 -9.96 12.55
CA ASN A 242 -15.95 -10.91 12.86
C ASN A 242 -16.90 -11.05 11.64
N ASN A 243 -17.15 -12.28 11.19
CA ASN A 243 -17.97 -12.62 10.03
C ASN A 243 -17.49 -11.99 8.70
N ASP A 244 -16.19 -11.76 8.55
CA ASP A 244 -15.58 -11.25 7.33
C ASP A 244 -14.28 -12.04 7.06
N PHE A 245 -13.88 -12.18 5.80
CA PHE A 245 -12.61 -12.81 5.42
C PHE A 245 -11.44 -11.83 5.34
N ARG A 246 -11.72 -10.52 5.49
CA ARG A 246 -10.74 -9.44 5.33
C ARG A 246 -10.09 -9.10 6.67
N ALA A 247 -8.77 -9.14 6.73
CA ALA A 247 -7.98 -8.78 7.91
C ALA A 247 -7.66 -7.27 7.95
N SER A 248 -7.40 -6.68 6.79
CA SER A 248 -7.05 -5.27 6.69
C SER A 248 -8.13 -4.36 7.29
N GLY A 249 -7.70 -3.43 8.17
CA GLY A 249 -8.59 -2.49 8.86
C GLY A 249 -9.45 -3.10 9.97
N SER A 250 -9.09 -4.30 10.48
CA SER A 250 -9.77 -4.90 11.64
C SER A 250 -9.41 -4.23 12.97
N GLY A 251 -8.23 -3.62 13.05
CA GLY A 251 -7.67 -3.05 14.28
C GLY A 251 -7.14 -4.11 15.28
N LYS A 252 -7.25 -5.40 14.96
CA LYS A 252 -6.82 -6.50 15.84
C LYS A 252 -5.45 -7.00 15.40
N ILE A 253 -4.40 -6.51 16.05
CA ILE A 253 -3.01 -6.84 15.74
C ILE A 253 -2.41 -7.68 16.87
N ASP A 254 -1.65 -8.72 16.49
CA ASP A 254 -0.86 -9.54 17.41
C ASP A 254 0.63 -9.39 17.06
N TYR A 255 1.36 -8.76 17.97
CA TYR A 255 2.79 -8.47 17.85
C TYR A 255 3.68 -9.57 18.45
N ASN A 256 3.12 -10.73 18.79
CA ASN A 256 3.92 -11.83 19.34
C ASN A 256 4.90 -12.37 18.30
N MET A 257 6.17 -12.05 18.45
CA MET A 257 7.25 -12.43 17.54
C MET A 257 7.37 -13.96 17.33
N ASN A 258 7.05 -14.76 18.34
CA ASN A 258 7.11 -16.22 18.25
C ASN A 258 6.01 -16.83 17.38
N LYS A 259 5.00 -16.02 17.01
CA LYS A 259 3.87 -16.43 16.17
C LYS A 259 3.97 -15.90 14.75
N VAL A 260 4.99 -15.12 14.43
CA VAL A 260 5.26 -14.66 13.07
C VAL A 260 5.98 -15.77 12.31
N ASP A 261 5.43 -16.11 11.14
CA ASP A 261 6.02 -17.15 10.29
C ASP A 261 7.34 -16.66 9.70
N LYS A 262 8.43 -17.34 10.04
CA LYS A 262 9.78 -17.01 9.56
C LYS A 262 9.94 -17.24 8.05
N ASN A 263 9.11 -18.07 7.42
CA ASN A 263 9.13 -18.23 5.97
C ASN A 263 8.65 -16.95 5.28
N CYS A 264 7.62 -16.28 5.82
CA CYS A 264 7.19 -14.97 5.32
C CYS A 264 8.35 -13.95 5.37
N ILE A 265 9.15 -13.94 6.44
CA ILE A 265 10.30 -13.04 6.60
C ILE A 265 11.37 -13.34 5.53
N LYS A 266 11.73 -14.63 5.36
CA LYS A 266 12.71 -15.04 4.34
C LYS A 266 12.28 -14.65 2.92
N ILE A 267 11.01 -14.90 2.59
CA ILE A 267 10.45 -14.55 1.27
C ILE A 267 10.46 -13.03 1.09
N ALA A 268 10.04 -12.26 2.09
CA ALA A 268 10.01 -10.80 2.04
C ALA A 268 11.41 -10.19 1.82
N PHE A 269 12.44 -10.68 2.52
CA PHE A 269 13.83 -10.26 2.27
C PHE A 269 14.29 -10.61 0.86
N LYS A 270 13.97 -11.83 0.38
CA LYS A 270 14.33 -12.25 -0.98
C LYS A 270 13.72 -11.32 -2.03
N VAL A 271 12.43 -10.98 -1.90
CA VAL A 271 11.75 -10.05 -2.81
C VAL A 271 12.37 -8.67 -2.74
N SER A 272 12.51 -8.08 -1.54
CA SER A 272 13.09 -6.74 -1.37
C SER A 272 14.48 -6.64 -1.97
N LYS A 273 15.33 -7.66 -1.77
CA LYS A 273 16.68 -7.71 -2.33
C LYS A 273 16.68 -7.83 -3.85
N GLN A 274 15.86 -8.73 -4.39
CA GLN A 274 15.82 -8.99 -5.84
C GLN A 274 15.23 -7.82 -6.64
N LEU A 275 14.21 -7.15 -6.05
CA LEU A 275 13.52 -6.02 -6.69
C LEU A 275 14.05 -4.66 -6.22
N GLN A 276 15.10 -4.64 -5.41
CA GLN A 276 15.78 -3.44 -4.90
C GLN A 276 14.83 -2.46 -4.16
N PHE A 277 13.87 -3.00 -3.42
CA PHE A 277 12.95 -2.20 -2.64
C PHE A 277 13.63 -1.62 -1.40
N GLN A 278 13.56 -0.32 -1.23
CA GLN A 278 14.08 0.37 -0.05
C GLN A 278 13.25 0.05 1.20
N SER A 279 11.93 0.02 1.04
CA SER A 279 10.98 -0.26 2.12
C SER A 279 9.67 -0.80 1.53
N MET A 280 9.21 -1.96 2.04
CA MET A 280 8.03 -2.61 1.51
C MET A 280 7.30 -3.43 2.58
N ALA A 281 6.00 -3.23 2.71
CA ALA A 281 5.11 -4.10 3.48
C ALA A 281 4.53 -5.18 2.59
N TYR A 282 4.55 -6.41 3.07
CA TYR A 282 4.08 -7.62 2.40
C TYR A 282 2.96 -8.25 3.22
N ASP A 283 1.80 -8.44 2.62
CA ASP A 283 0.66 -9.12 3.24
C ASP A 283 0.59 -10.55 2.74
N PHE A 284 0.79 -11.51 3.64
CA PHE A 284 0.73 -12.93 3.35
C PHE A 284 -0.57 -13.54 3.86
N ILE A 285 -1.15 -14.40 3.04
CA ILE A 285 -2.19 -15.37 3.42
C ILE A 285 -1.72 -16.76 3.04
N TYR A 286 -2.38 -17.80 3.55
CA TYR A 286 -1.90 -19.16 3.42
C TYR A 286 -2.80 -19.96 2.48
N ASN A 287 -2.17 -20.75 1.59
CA ASN A 287 -2.85 -21.67 0.70
C ASN A 287 -3.30 -22.96 1.43
N GLU A 288 -3.84 -23.89 0.68
CA GLU A 288 -4.37 -25.17 1.20
C GLU A 288 -3.27 -26.05 1.83
N ASN A 289 -2.00 -25.87 1.40
CA ASN A 289 -0.82 -26.55 1.92
C ASN A 289 -0.20 -25.80 3.13
N ASN A 290 -0.85 -24.75 3.61
CA ASN A 290 -0.33 -23.85 4.63
C ASN A 290 0.99 -23.14 4.23
N GLU A 291 1.17 -22.88 2.94
CA GLU A 291 2.30 -22.15 2.40
C GLU A 291 1.91 -20.67 2.24
N PRO A 292 2.80 -19.70 2.57
CA PRO A 292 2.50 -18.29 2.47
C PRO A 292 2.51 -17.80 1.02
N GLU A 293 1.48 -17.09 0.63
CA GLU A 293 1.35 -16.41 -0.66
C GLU A 293 1.06 -14.92 -0.46
N PHE A 294 1.63 -14.06 -1.32
CA PHE A 294 1.34 -12.63 -1.29
C PHE A 294 -0.10 -12.34 -1.71
N SER A 295 -0.81 -11.62 -0.88
CA SER A 295 -2.13 -11.07 -1.22
C SER A 295 -2.05 -9.62 -1.69
N GLU A 296 -1.05 -8.86 -1.23
CA GLU A 296 -0.80 -7.44 -1.55
C GLU A 296 0.60 -7.04 -1.10
N ILE A 297 1.21 -6.05 -1.80
CA ILE A 297 2.43 -5.36 -1.35
C ILE A 297 2.20 -3.86 -1.33
N SER A 298 2.88 -3.14 -0.46
CA SER A 298 2.74 -1.68 -0.38
C SER A 298 3.98 -1.04 0.25
N TYR A 299 4.52 0.00 -0.38
CA TYR A 299 5.59 0.77 0.26
C TYR A 299 5.07 1.75 1.31
N THR A 300 3.75 2.03 1.32
CA THR A 300 3.12 2.84 2.36
C THR A 300 2.41 1.96 3.39
N TYR A 301 2.61 2.28 4.65
CA TYR A 301 2.03 1.56 5.78
C TYR A 301 1.90 2.51 6.99
N LEU A 302 1.22 2.03 8.04
CA LEU A 302 1.12 2.77 9.29
C LEU A 302 2.44 2.69 10.06
N ASP A 303 3.06 3.82 10.29
CA ASP A 303 4.30 3.95 11.06
C ASP A 303 4.14 3.49 12.51
N THR A 304 3.01 3.82 13.14
CA THR A 304 2.68 3.36 14.49
C THR A 304 2.62 1.84 14.60
N ALA A 305 2.20 1.13 13.55
CA ALA A 305 2.18 -0.33 13.55
C ALA A 305 3.60 -0.92 13.55
N ILE A 306 4.56 -0.25 12.89
CA ILE A 306 5.97 -0.64 12.94
C ILE A 306 6.58 -0.31 14.29
N TYR A 307 6.34 0.90 14.80
CA TYR A 307 6.83 1.33 16.12
C TYR A 307 6.37 0.40 17.25
N ASN A 308 5.14 -0.12 17.16
CA ASN A 308 4.59 -1.04 18.16
C ASN A 308 5.16 -2.46 18.08
N CYS A 309 5.95 -2.81 17.05
CA CYS A 309 6.70 -4.06 17.05
C CYS A 309 7.75 -4.01 18.16
N PRO A 310 7.88 -5.08 18.99
CA PRO A 310 8.85 -5.10 20.09
C PRO A 310 10.30 -5.25 19.61
N GLY A 311 10.52 -5.33 18.32
CA GLY A 311 11.83 -5.45 17.68
C GLY A 311 11.70 -5.79 16.20
N ASN A 312 12.82 -6.19 15.62
CA ASN A 312 12.92 -6.58 14.22
C ASN A 312 13.88 -7.77 14.05
N TRP A 313 13.77 -8.46 12.93
CA TRP A 313 14.75 -9.47 12.50
C TRP A 313 15.69 -8.86 11.47
N ASP A 314 16.95 -9.25 11.52
CA ASP A 314 17.89 -9.02 10.42
C ASP A 314 17.72 -10.08 9.30
N SER A 315 18.50 -9.96 8.23
CA SER A 315 18.48 -10.90 7.11
C SER A 315 18.93 -12.33 7.45
N ASN A 316 19.59 -12.52 8.58
CA ASN A 316 20.00 -13.83 9.14
C ASN A 316 18.97 -14.38 10.13
N LEU A 317 17.83 -13.68 10.31
CA LEU A 317 16.77 -13.98 11.28
C LEU A 317 17.20 -13.85 12.74
N ASN A 318 18.26 -13.09 13.04
CA ASN A 318 18.56 -12.71 14.39
C ASN A 318 17.58 -11.64 14.85
N TRP A 319 17.15 -11.75 16.11
CA TRP A 319 16.22 -10.80 16.71
C TRP A 319 16.95 -9.64 17.37
N HIS A 320 16.49 -8.43 17.10
CA HIS A 320 16.94 -7.19 17.69
C HIS A 320 15.77 -6.52 18.40
N GLU A 321 15.82 -6.44 19.71
CA GLU A 321 14.77 -5.81 20.52
C GLU A 321 14.81 -4.29 20.40
N GLY A 322 13.64 -3.65 20.44
CA GLY A 322 13.52 -2.19 20.43
C GLY A 322 12.33 -1.69 19.63
N HIS A 323 11.97 -0.44 19.88
CA HIS A 323 10.88 0.26 19.17
C HIS A 323 11.46 1.33 18.26
N TYR A 324 11.19 1.23 16.97
CA TYR A 324 11.79 2.10 15.97
C TYR A 324 10.73 2.69 15.06
N TRP A 325 10.85 3.98 14.81
CA TRP A 325 10.07 4.62 13.75
C TRP A 325 10.62 4.21 12.39
N PRO A 326 9.78 3.83 11.43
CA PRO A 326 10.24 3.45 10.09
C PRO A 326 11.02 4.56 9.40
N GLN A 327 10.63 5.83 9.62
CA GLN A 327 11.29 7.00 9.06
C GLN A 327 12.79 7.08 9.47
N TYR A 328 13.12 6.64 10.68
CA TYR A 328 14.49 6.59 11.13
C TYR A 328 15.35 5.67 10.25
N PHE A 329 14.94 4.43 10.07
CA PHE A 329 15.69 3.49 9.23
C PHE A 329 15.66 3.86 7.75
N GLN A 330 14.57 4.43 7.26
CA GLN A 330 14.48 4.94 5.90
C GLN A 330 15.51 6.04 5.64
N LEU A 331 15.73 6.96 6.60
CA LEU A 331 16.77 7.98 6.52
C LEU A 331 18.17 7.39 6.65
N VAL A 332 18.41 6.50 7.63
CA VAL A 332 19.70 5.81 7.82
C VAL A 332 20.17 5.17 6.51
N ASP A 333 19.29 4.41 5.88
CA ASP A 333 19.65 3.66 4.68
C ASP A 333 19.78 4.57 3.44
N THR A 334 18.87 5.52 3.24
CA THR A 334 18.88 6.37 2.04
C THR A 334 19.99 7.41 2.07
N LEU A 335 20.27 8.00 3.23
CA LEU A 335 21.37 8.94 3.42
C LEU A 335 22.73 8.23 3.58
N ASN A 336 22.71 6.93 3.88
CA ASN A 336 23.89 6.15 4.25
C ASN A 336 24.60 6.73 5.50
N LEU A 337 23.81 7.02 6.54
CA LEU A 337 24.27 7.59 7.81
C LEU A 337 23.97 6.61 8.96
N PRO A 338 24.84 5.61 9.20
CA PRO A 338 24.62 4.61 10.27
C PRO A 338 24.70 5.21 11.68
N GLU A 339 25.33 6.38 11.83
CA GLU A 339 25.44 7.13 13.09
C GLU A 339 24.21 7.96 13.44
N LEU A 340 23.21 8.04 12.54
CA LEU A 340 21.97 8.78 12.77
C LEU A 340 21.31 8.29 14.07
N LYS A 341 20.74 9.20 14.83
CA LYS A 341 20.07 8.87 16.10
C LYS A 341 18.57 9.09 15.99
N GLN A 342 17.81 8.19 16.58
CA GLN A 342 16.36 8.34 16.70
C GLN A 342 16.03 9.15 17.96
N PRO A 343 15.33 10.31 17.84
CA PRO A 343 14.81 11.03 19.02
C PRO A 343 13.63 10.28 19.66
N GLU A 344 13.28 10.65 20.88
CA GLU A 344 12.02 10.26 21.48
C GLU A 344 10.87 11.04 20.83
N ILE A 345 10.11 10.38 19.98
CA ILE A 345 8.93 10.96 19.32
C ILE A 345 7.67 10.42 19.99
N LYS A 346 6.79 11.30 20.44
CA LYS A 346 5.51 10.90 21.03
C LYS A 346 4.59 10.24 20.00
N VAL A 347 3.98 9.13 20.38
CA VAL A 347 3.04 8.34 19.55
C VAL A 347 1.76 9.10 19.22
#